data_db5175c2d1ec8ba16e06fd5acb1a1efa
#
_entry.id   db5175c2d1ec8ba16e06fd5acb1a1efa
#
_cell.length_a   1.000
_cell.length_b   1.000
_cell.length_c   1.000
_cell.angle_alpha   90.00
_cell.angle_beta   90.00
_cell.angle_gamma   90.00
#
_symmetry.space_group_name_H-M   'P 1'
#
loop_
_entity.id
_entity.type
_entity.pdbx_description
1 polymer ?
#
loop_
_entity_poly.entity_id
_entity_poly.type
_entity_poly.pdbx_seq_one_letter_code
_entity_poly.pdbx_strand_id
1 'polypeptide(L)'
;ATAEEKVLVVIDAGISSQENLDLIKAKGYNYLCVSRKALTDYEVKPDARTVIVKDCKEQPIKLQEVHTEGEDYFLKIDSPAKALKEESMNRNFRRHFEDGLTAVSSALTKKSGTKKYEAVLKRIGKLEGRFPSIARYYTIDVEKDDRSGNATSVRWKLQMPEKQVYGTYFLRTNVPNLDEKTTWDYYNLIREIECSNRQLKTDLNLRPIYHRRDERSDGHLFLGLLSYWIVNVIRHQMKKVNEKRKMADPNPKAEYPTPYWTEIVRIMSTQKAVTSEATNTLGEKVEMRICSTPTTKAADIYSMLNYKPMPFRKIKICRTQ
;
A
#
# COMPACT_ATOMS: atom_id res chain seq x y z
N ALA A 1 29.19 31.12 2.22
CA ALA A 1 29.30 29.73 1.77
C ALA A 1 27.90 29.14 1.87
N THR A 2 27.21 28.98 0.74
CA THR A 2 25.96 28.21 0.65
C THR A 2 26.35 26.76 0.91
N ALA A 3 25.92 26.19 2.03
CA ALA A 3 26.03 24.76 2.26
C ALA A 3 25.26 24.08 1.10
N GLU A 4 25.95 23.27 0.30
CA GLU A 4 25.30 22.45 -0.70
C GLU A 4 24.29 21.56 0.04
N GLU A 5 23.00 21.80 -0.19
CA GLU A 5 21.94 20.96 0.37
C GLU A 5 22.10 19.56 -0.22
N LYS A 6 22.55 18.62 0.63
CA LYS A 6 22.68 17.22 0.22
C LYS A 6 21.29 16.65 -0.07
N VAL A 7 21.16 15.99 -1.20
CA VAL A 7 19.91 15.30 -1.61
C VAL A 7 19.52 14.26 -0.57
N LEU A 8 18.28 14.30 -0.12
CA LEU A 8 17.68 13.28 0.77
C LEU A 8 16.99 12.19 -0.05
N VAL A 9 17.51 10.97 0.06
CA VAL A 9 16.96 9.78 -0.60
C VAL A 9 16.03 9.05 0.36
N VAL A 10 14.76 9.00 0.03
CA VAL A 10 13.76 8.24 0.83
C VAL A 10 13.61 6.85 0.23
N ILE A 11 13.87 5.81 1.04
CA ILE A 11 13.88 4.42 0.58
C ILE A 11 12.96 3.52 1.40
N ASP A 12 12.43 2.49 0.74
CA ASP A 12 11.60 1.47 1.40
C ASP A 12 12.42 0.52 2.28
N ALA A 13 11.77 -0.05 3.29
CA ALA A 13 12.34 -1.05 4.18
C ALA A 13 12.96 -2.25 3.43
N GLY A 14 12.41 -2.60 2.26
CA GLY A 14 12.90 -3.69 1.42
C GLY A 14 14.35 -3.53 0.95
N ILE A 15 14.81 -2.30 0.74
CA ILE A 15 16.15 -1.98 0.24
C ILE A 15 17.04 -1.27 1.28
N SER A 16 16.59 -1.08 2.51
CA SER A 16 17.33 -0.41 3.59
C SER A 16 18.31 -1.35 4.32
N SER A 17 19.11 -2.14 3.57
CA SER A 17 20.23 -2.89 4.16
C SER A 17 21.35 -1.94 4.59
N GLN A 18 22.17 -2.34 5.57
CA GLN A 18 23.29 -1.51 6.01
C GLN A 18 24.23 -1.16 4.85
N GLU A 19 24.55 -2.13 3.99
CA GLU A 19 25.38 -1.94 2.82
C GLU A 19 24.83 -0.87 1.86
N ASN A 20 23.50 -0.86 1.63
CA ASN A 20 22.86 0.17 0.80
C ASN A 20 22.89 1.55 1.45
N LEU A 21 22.70 1.63 2.77
CA LEU A 21 22.79 2.88 3.50
C LEU A 21 24.22 3.44 3.46
N ASP A 22 25.23 2.59 3.62
CA ASP A 22 26.63 2.98 3.53
C ASP A 22 27.00 3.43 2.11
N LEU A 23 26.46 2.80 1.09
CA LEU A 23 26.62 3.21 -0.31
C LEU A 23 26.01 4.61 -0.57
N ILE A 24 24.83 4.88 -0.02
CA ILE A 24 24.17 6.19 -0.12
C ILE A 24 25.03 7.27 0.56
N LYS A 25 25.51 6.99 1.79
CA LYS A 25 26.43 7.88 2.52
C LYS A 25 27.73 8.12 1.74
N ALA A 26 28.33 7.07 1.19
CA ALA A 26 29.59 7.16 0.43
C ALA A 26 29.43 8.02 -0.85
N LYS A 27 28.25 8.07 -1.44
CA LYS A 27 27.92 8.95 -2.56
C LYS A 27 27.56 10.38 -2.15
N GLY A 28 27.68 10.72 -0.87
CA GLY A 28 27.41 12.06 -0.35
C GLY A 28 25.93 12.40 -0.19
N TYR A 29 25.03 11.42 -0.29
CA TYR A 29 23.59 11.62 -0.11
C TYR A 29 23.16 11.38 1.33
N ASN A 30 22.06 12.02 1.70
CA ASN A 30 21.33 11.72 2.93
C ASN A 30 20.28 10.65 2.66
N TYR A 31 19.80 9.97 3.70
CA TYR A 31 18.75 8.98 3.56
C TYR A 31 17.69 9.09 4.67
N LEU A 32 16.51 8.58 4.36
CA LEU A 32 15.40 8.35 5.28
C LEU A 32 14.74 7.01 4.95
N CYS A 33 14.61 6.13 5.93
CA CYS A 33 14.00 4.81 5.73
C CYS A 33 13.32 4.30 7.00
N VAL A 34 12.52 3.23 6.88
CA VAL A 34 12.09 2.45 8.05
C VAL A 34 13.23 1.57 8.51
N SER A 35 13.53 1.60 9.81
CA SER A 35 14.48 0.67 10.42
C SER A 35 13.98 -0.77 10.30
N ARG A 36 14.80 -1.68 9.76
CA ARG A 36 14.48 -3.11 9.68
C ARG A 36 14.50 -3.80 11.03
N LYS A 37 15.39 -3.34 11.90
CA LYS A 37 15.49 -3.86 13.26
C LYS A 37 14.57 -3.06 14.17
N ALA A 38 13.75 -3.76 14.96
CA ALA A 38 13.11 -3.15 16.10
C ALA A 38 14.21 -2.74 17.08
N LEU A 39 14.20 -1.47 17.47
CA LEU A 39 15.10 -1.00 18.51
C LEU A 39 14.56 -1.50 19.84
N THR A 40 15.39 -2.24 20.58
CA THR A 40 15.09 -2.72 21.93
C THR A 40 15.68 -1.77 22.98
N ASP A 41 16.86 -1.23 22.65
CA ASP A 41 17.62 -0.35 23.53
C ASP A 41 17.61 1.06 22.95
N TYR A 42 16.71 1.89 23.45
CA TYR A 42 16.62 3.30 23.09
C TYR A 42 16.10 4.11 24.27
N GLU A 43 16.55 5.34 24.35
CA GLU A 43 16.04 6.31 25.31
C GLU A 43 15.22 7.38 24.57
N VAL A 44 14.05 7.69 25.12
CA VAL A 44 13.31 8.86 24.65
C VAL A 44 14.08 10.09 25.16
N LYS A 45 14.46 11.01 24.27
CA LYS A 45 15.16 12.23 24.70
C LYS A 45 14.32 12.95 25.77
N PRO A 46 14.93 13.41 26.87
CA PRO A 46 14.19 14.05 27.97
C PRO A 46 13.35 15.26 27.52
N ASP A 47 13.81 15.97 26.50
CA ASP A 47 13.15 17.14 25.91
C ASP A 47 12.29 16.79 24.69
N ALA A 48 12.17 15.49 24.31
CA ALA A 48 11.40 15.08 23.15
C ALA A 48 9.91 15.37 23.37
N ARG A 49 9.38 16.29 22.60
CA ARG A 49 7.94 16.53 22.55
C ARG A 49 7.27 15.39 21.82
N THR A 50 6.16 14.90 22.37
CA THR A 50 5.29 13.99 21.60
C THR A 50 4.53 14.82 20.58
N VAL A 51 4.89 14.68 19.31
CA VAL A 51 4.18 15.31 18.21
C VAL A 51 3.06 14.36 17.75
N ILE A 52 1.83 14.87 17.66
CA ILE A 52 0.69 14.10 17.17
C ILE A 52 0.37 14.59 15.77
N VAL A 53 0.46 13.68 14.82
CA VAL A 53 0.05 13.89 13.43
C VAL A 53 -1.12 12.99 13.10
N LYS A 54 -1.82 13.28 12.02
CA LYS A 54 -2.93 12.45 11.53
C LYS A 54 -2.51 11.70 10.26
N ASP A 55 -2.94 10.47 10.16
CA ASP A 55 -2.77 9.70 8.92
C ASP A 55 -3.84 10.07 7.87
N CYS A 56 -3.79 9.41 6.71
CA CYS A 56 -4.77 9.62 5.62
C CYS A 56 -6.22 9.21 6.00
N LYS A 57 -6.42 8.58 7.16
CA LYS A 57 -7.73 8.22 7.74
C LYS A 57 -8.07 9.06 8.97
N GLU A 58 -7.41 10.21 9.15
CA GLU A 58 -7.59 11.11 10.31
C GLU A 58 -7.27 10.46 11.66
N GLN A 59 -6.55 9.32 11.70
CA GLN A 59 -6.20 8.66 12.95
C GLN A 59 -4.92 9.26 13.53
N PRO A 60 -4.87 9.47 14.86
CA PRO A 60 -3.70 10.06 15.50
C PRO A 60 -2.51 9.09 15.49
N ILE A 61 -1.36 9.60 15.12
CA ILE A 61 -0.07 8.93 15.16
C ILE A 61 0.84 9.73 16.07
N LYS A 62 1.51 9.06 17.01
CA LYS A 62 2.46 9.69 17.92
C LYS A 62 3.87 9.55 17.36
N LEU A 63 4.58 10.66 17.33
CA LEU A 63 5.97 10.76 16.91
C LEU A 63 6.81 11.18 18.11
N GLN A 64 7.93 10.50 18.33
CA GLN A 64 8.90 10.84 19.39
C GLN A 64 10.31 10.59 18.89
N GLU A 65 11.17 11.58 19.04
CA GLU A 65 12.60 11.40 18.77
C GLU A 65 13.21 10.50 19.86
N VAL A 66 14.00 9.53 19.45
CA VAL A 66 14.69 8.62 20.34
C VAL A 66 16.19 8.64 20.06
N HIS A 67 16.98 8.42 21.11
CA HIS A 67 18.42 8.31 21.03
C HIS A 67 18.84 6.85 21.12
N THR A 68 19.79 6.48 20.27
CA THR A 68 20.48 5.18 20.30
C THR A 68 21.98 5.42 20.21
N GLU A 69 22.78 4.43 20.56
CA GLU A 69 24.21 4.46 20.26
C GLU A 69 24.43 4.45 18.74
N GLY A 70 25.11 5.48 18.22
CA GLY A 70 25.45 5.59 16.81
C GLY A 70 25.27 6.99 16.22
N GLU A 71 25.60 7.12 14.94
CA GLU A 71 25.55 8.39 14.20
C GLU A 71 24.19 8.71 13.58
N ASP A 72 23.27 7.74 13.56
CA ASP A 72 21.98 7.88 12.93
C ASP A 72 20.91 8.37 13.91
N TYR A 73 19.95 9.09 13.40
CA TYR A 73 18.83 9.63 14.15
C TYR A 73 17.60 8.75 13.93
N PHE A 74 16.83 8.55 14.99
CA PHE A 74 15.65 7.69 14.95
C PHE A 74 14.42 8.44 15.44
N LEU A 75 13.33 8.27 14.69
CA LEU A 75 12.01 8.73 15.07
C LEU A 75 11.13 7.52 15.38
N LYS A 76 10.69 7.38 16.62
CA LYS A 76 9.73 6.37 17.04
C LYS A 76 8.33 6.80 16.61
N ILE A 77 7.61 5.87 16.02
CA ILE A 77 6.26 6.07 15.53
C ILE A 77 5.33 5.05 16.17
N ASP A 78 4.30 5.53 16.86
CA ASP A 78 3.25 4.70 17.43
C ASP A 78 1.94 4.95 16.67
N SER A 79 1.48 3.91 15.94
CA SER A 79 0.28 3.94 15.11
C SER A 79 -0.77 2.97 15.66
N PRO A 80 -1.90 3.45 16.21
CA PRO A 80 -2.98 2.59 16.68
C PRO A 80 -3.58 1.70 15.59
N ALA A 81 -3.72 2.22 14.36
CA ALA A 81 -4.22 1.45 13.24
C ALA A 81 -3.32 0.27 12.88
N LYS A 82 -1.99 0.50 12.92
CA LYS A 82 -1.00 -0.56 12.69
C LYS A 82 -1.03 -1.57 13.84
N ALA A 83 -1.18 -1.11 15.08
CA ALA A 83 -1.29 -1.99 16.26
C ALA A 83 -2.47 -2.97 16.13
N LEU A 84 -3.65 -2.48 15.81
CA LEU A 84 -4.85 -3.29 15.59
C LEU A 84 -4.66 -4.31 14.46
N LYS A 85 -4.01 -3.91 13.37
CA LYS A 85 -3.72 -4.80 12.26
C LYS A 85 -2.75 -5.91 12.66
N GLU A 86 -1.66 -5.57 13.32
CA GLU A 86 -0.63 -6.53 13.77
C GLU A 86 -1.20 -7.51 14.80
N GLU A 87 -1.99 -7.02 15.75
CA GLU A 87 -2.68 -7.86 16.74
C GLU A 87 -3.65 -8.84 16.06
N SER A 88 -4.46 -8.36 15.11
CA SER A 88 -5.38 -9.21 14.36
C SER A 88 -4.64 -10.27 13.53
N MET A 89 -3.53 -9.90 12.88
CA MET A 89 -2.69 -10.83 12.12
C MET A 89 -2.09 -11.90 13.04
N ASN A 90 -1.53 -11.51 14.19
CA ASN A 90 -0.95 -12.44 15.15
C ASN A 90 -2.00 -13.40 15.72
N ARG A 91 -3.21 -12.90 16.02
CA ARG A 91 -4.34 -13.74 16.47
C ARG A 91 -4.72 -14.79 15.42
N ASN A 92 -4.75 -14.41 14.14
CA ASN A 92 -5.04 -15.32 13.04
C ASN A 92 -3.92 -16.35 12.85
N PHE A 93 -2.66 -15.93 12.90
CA PHE A 93 -1.51 -16.85 12.76
C PHE A 93 -1.49 -17.84 13.93
N ARG A 94 -1.74 -17.37 15.15
CA ARG A 94 -1.85 -18.23 16.32
C ARG A 94 -2.93 -19.28 16.13
N ARG A 95 -4.15 -18.88 15.77
CA ARG A 95 -5.26 -19.81 15.51
C ARG A 95 -4.87 -20.86 14.48
N HIS A 96 -4.35 -20.46 13.32
CA HIS A 96 -3.95 -21.42 12.28
C HIS A 96 -2.82 -22.35 12.70
N PHE A 97 -1.89 -21.87 13.53
CA PHE A 97 -0.83 -22.68 14.08
C PHE A 97 -1.38 -23.73 15.06
N GLU A 98 -2.22 -23.32 15.99
CA GLU A 98 -2.89 -24.22 16.97
C GLU A 98 -3.82 -25.23 16.27
N ASP A 99 -4.57 -24.81 15.27
CA ASP A 99 -5.39 -25.70 14.42
C ASP A 99 -4.51 -26.76 13.74
N GLY A 100 -3.34 -26.34 13.24
CA GLY A 100 -2.37 -27.23 12.65
C GLY A 100 -1.81 -28.25 13.62
N LEU A 101 -1.43 -27.84 14.84
CA LEU A 101 -0.96 -28.74 15.91
C LEU A 101 -2.08 -29.71 16.34
N THR A 102 -3.29 -29.22 16.48
CA THR A 102 -4.48 -30.04 16.79
C THR A 102 -4.70 -31.11 15.71
N ALA A 103 -4.55 -30.74 14.45
CA ALA A 103 -4.66 -31.68 13.33
C ALA A 103 -3.56 -32.75 13.34
N VAL A 104 -2.34 -32.40 13.75
CA VAL A 104 -1.23 -33.36 13.92
C VAL A 104 -1.54 -34.29 15.10
N SER A 105 -1.94 -33.77 16.24
CA SER A 105 -2.30 -34.55 17.43
C SER A 105 -3.47 -35.49 17.16
N SER A 106 -4.55 -35.02 16.54
CA SER A 106 -5.71 -35.84 16.20
C SER A 106 -5.41 -36.92 15.16
N ALA A 107 -4.39 -36.74 14.32
CA ALA A 107 -3.96 -37.78 13.37
C ALA A 107 -3.35 -39.01 14.05
N LEU A 108 -2.84 -38.87 15.29
CA LEU A 108 -2.29 -40.01 16.05
C LEU A 108 -3.35 -41.04 16.42
N THR A 109 -4.58 -40.61 16.68
CA THR A 109 -5.70 -41.47 17.05
C THR A 109 -6.41 -42.10 15.84
N LYS A 110 -6.27 -41.53 14.64
CA LYS A 110 -6.94 -42.02 13.44
C LYS A 110 -6.26 -43.28 12.86
N LYS A 111 -7.04 -44.22 12.35
CA LYS A 111 -6.54 -45.49 11.75
C LYS A 111 -5.59 -45.24 10.59
N SER A 112 -5.85 -44.27 9.72
CA SER A 112 -5.02 -43.86 8.58
C SER A 112 -4.10 -42.67 8.85
N GLY A 113 -3.95 -42.27 10.11
CA GLY A 113 -3.17 -41.09 10.49
C GLY A 113 -1.68 -41.32 10.50
N THR A 114 -0.90 -40.24 10.36
CA THR A 114 0.56 -40.30 10.43
C THR A 114 0.98 -40.45 11.91
N LYS A 115 1.58 -41.60 12.24
CA LYS A 115 1.98 -41.95 13.60
C LYS A 115 3.52 -42.07 13.78
N LYS A 116 4.28 -42.30 12.71
CA LYS A 116 5.75 -42.40 12.80
C LYS A 116 6.31 -41.10 13.38
N TYR A 117 7.13 -41.25 14.45
CA TYR A 117 7.66 -40.11 15.21
C TYR A 117 8.36 -39.06 14.33
N GLU A 118 9.26 -39.49 13.44
CA GLU A 118 9.97 -38.59 12.53
C GLU A 118 9.04 -37.87 11.56
N ALA A 119 7.98 -38.53 11.09
CA ALA A 119 7.01 -37.95 10.21
C ALA A 119 6.14 -36.88 10.92
N VAL A 120 5.86 -37.11 12.20
CA VAL A 120 5.15 -36.13 13.08
C VAL A 120 6.03 -34.90 13.29
N LEU A 121 7.31 -35.09 13.67
CA LEU A 121 8.27 -34.00 13.82
C LEU A 121 8.41 -33.17 12.52
N LYS A 122 8.52 -33.86 11.38
CA LYS A 122 8.60 -33.20 10.08
C LYS A 122 7.33 -32.34 9.77
N ARG A 123 6.16 -32.77 10.19
CA ARG A 123 4.91 -32.00 10.03
C ARG A 123 4.90 -30.79 10.96
N ILE A 124 5.36 -30.93 12.21
CA ILE A 124 5.50 -29.82 13.15
C ILE A 124 6.51 -28.81 12.61
N GLY A 125 7.69 -29.22 12.17
CA GLY A 125 8.69 -28.33 11.59
C GLY A 125 8.21 -27.58 10.34
N LYS A 126 7.31 -28.19 9.52
CA LYS A 126 6.65 -27.48 8.43
C LYS A 126 5.68 -26.40 8.92
N LEU A 127 4.98 -26.63 10.03
CA LEU A 127 4.11 -25.63 10.65
C LEU A 127 4.92 -24.50 11.23
N GLU A 128 6.01 -24.80 11.92
CA GLU A 128 6.94 -23.80 12.46
C GLU A 128 7.53 -22.93 11.34
N GLY A 129 7.97 -23.54 10.24
CA GLY A 129 8.47 -22.84 9.07
C GLY A 129 7.40 -21.99 8.36
N ARG A 130 6.10 -22.35 8.48
CA ARG A 130 5.00 -21.58 7.93
C ARG A 130 4.61 -20.38 8.80
N PHE A 131 4.76 -20.49 10.12
CA PHE A 131 4.37 -19.48 11.10
C PHE A 131 5.51 -19.12 12.06
N PRO A 132 6.71 -18.74 11.58
CA PRO A 132 7.90 -18.57 12.40
C PRO A 132 7.74 -17.48 13.46
N SER A 133 6.94 -16.45 13.19
CA SER A 133 6.69 -15.36 14.14
C SER A 133 5.91 -15.79 15.37
N ILE A 134 5.15 -16.87 15.27
CA ILE A 134 4.33 -17.42 16.37
C ILE A 134 4.99 -18.64 16.98
N ALA A 135 5.54 -19.52 16.15
CA ALA A 135 6.15 -20.79 16.58
C ALA A 135 7.22 -20.61 17.67
N ARG A 136 8.01 -19.53 17.59
CA ARG A 136 9.03 -19.18 18.59
C ARG A 136 8.50 -19.01 20.03
N TYR A 137 7.19 -18.85 20.20
CA TYR A 137 6.55 -18.72 21.51
C TYR A 137 5.93 -20.03 22.00
N TYR A 138 6.07 -21.11 21.24
CA TYR A 138 5.56 -22.42 21.62
C TYR A 138 6.67 -23.37 21.99
N THR A 139 6.49 -24.05 23.09
CA THR A 139 7.24 -25.28 23.41
C THR A 139 6.36 -26.45 23.01
N ILE A 140 6.89 -27.33 22.15
CA ILE A 140 6.14 -28.46 21.60
C ILE A 140 6.87 -29.74 22.00
N ASP A 141 6.18 -30.61 22.75
CA ASP A 141 6.69 -31.87 23.21
C ASP A 141 5.98 -33.03 22.48
N VAL A 142 6.76 -33.97 21.96
CA VAL A 142 6.25 -35.16 21.27
C VAL A 142 6.76 -36.39 21.99
N GLU A 143 5.88 -37.16 22.58
CA GLU A 143 6.22 -38.42 23.22
C GLU A 143 6.35 -39.54 22.16
N LYS A 144 7.38 -40.37 22.33
CA LYS A 144 7.70 -41.51 21.45
C LYS A 144 7.51 -42.82 22.21
N ASP A 145 6.88 -43.77 21.58
CA ASP A 145 6.91 -45.15 22.04
C ASP A 145 8.14 -45.85 21.44
N ASP A 146 9.08 -46.29 22.29
CA ASP A 146 10.33 -46.89 21.88
C ASP A 146 10.15 -48.27 21.24
N ARG A 147 9.04 -48.98 21.51
CA ARG A 147 8.75 -50.29 20.93
C ARG A 147 8.23 -50.19 19.50
N SER A 148 7.31 -49.26 19.25
CA SER A 148 6.70 -49.13 17.91
C SER A 148 7.35 -48.05 17.05
N GLY A 149 8.18 -47.17 17.64
CA GLY A 149 8.78 -46.01 16.96
C GLY A 149 7.77 -44.96 16.56
N ASN A 150 6.55 -45.02 17.13
CA ASN A 150 5.46 -44.07 16.86
C ASN A 150 5.40 -42.96 17.88
N ALA A 151 4.88 -41.82 17.49
CA ALA A 151 4.48 -40.76 18.41
C ALA A 151 3.17 -41.15 19.11
N THR A 152 3.12 -40.97 20.41
CA THR A 152 1.94 -41.28 21.26
C THR A 152 1.15 -40.05 21.63
N SER A 153 1.83 -38.94 21.87
CA SER A 153 1.18 -37.69 22.18
C SER A 153 1.93 -36.47 21.59
N VAL A 154 1.19 -35.41 21.32
CA VAL A 154 1.75 -34.10 20.97
C VAL A 154 1.13 -33.08 21.93
N ARG A 155 1.96 -32.46 22.73
CA ARG A 155 1.56 -31.41 23.69
C ARG A 155 2.26 -30.12 23.33
N TRP A 156 1.60 -28.99 23.54
CA TRP A 156 2.21 -27.68 23.31
C TRP A 156 1.80 -26.71 24.40
N LYS A 157 2.71 -25.81 24.70
CA LYS A 157 2.50 -24.72 25.67
C LYS A 157 2.91 -23.39 25.05
N LEU A 158 2.03 -22.41 25.13
CA LEU A 158 2.31 -21.04 24.72
C LEU A 158 3.05 -20.30 25.85
N GLN A 159 4.17 -19.67 25.51
CA GLN A 159 4.99 -18.85 26.40
C GLN A 159 5.15 -17.46 25.76
N MET A 160 4.09 -16.66 25.82
CA MET A 160 4.17 -15.29 25.29
C MET A 160 4.82 -14.35 26.29
N PRO A 161 5.61 -13.37 25.84
CA PRO A 161 6.13 -12.31 26.70
C PRO A 161 4.95 -11.50 27.26
N GLU A 162 5.08 -11.03 28.51
CA GLU A 162 4.04 -10.26 29.20
C GLU A 162 3.60 -8.99 28.47
N LYS A 163 4.51 -8.35 27.73
CA LYS A 163 4.22 -7.18 26.89
C LYS A 163 4.57 -7.45 25.43
N GLN A 164 3.56 -7.52 24.58
CA GLN A 164 3.73 -7.39 23.14
C GLN A 164 3.46 -5.94 22.74
N VAL A 165 4.46 -5.31 22.14
CA VAL A 165 4.33 -3.94 21.62
C VAL A 165 3.95 -4.05 20.14
N TYR A 166 2.73 -3.62 19.82
CA TYR A 166 2.22 -3.56 18.47
C TYR A 166 2.15 -2.12 17.98
N GLY A 167 2.27 -1.94 16.68
CA GLY A 167 2.06 -0.64 16.03
C GLY A 167 3.24 0.31 16.13
N THR A 168 4.31 -0.07 16.83
CA THR A 168 5.52 0.73 16.95
C THR A 168 6.50 0.38 15.84
N TYR A 169 7.10 1.39 15.23
CA TYR A 169 8.21 1.26 14.30
C TYR A 169 9.07 2.51 14.33
N PHE A 170 10.24 2.45 13.70
CA PHE A 170 11.22 3.52 13.75
C PHE A 170 11.58 3.96 12.34
N LEU A 171 11.59 5.28 12.10
CA LEU A 171 12.28 5.86 10.96
C LEU A 171 13.72 6.13 11.35
N ARG A 172 14.62 5.93 10.39
CA ARG A 172 16.06 6.11 10.54
C ARG A 172 16.56 7.07 9.47
N THR A 173 17.36 8.06 9.87
CA THR A 173 17.97 9.04 8.98
C THR A 173 19.38 9.40 9.44
N ASN A 174 20.23 9.86 8.53
CA ASN A 174 21.51 10.46 8.84
C ASN A 174 21.48 12.00 8.84
N VAL A 175 20.28 12.61 8.69
CA VAL A 175 20.14 14.07 8.71
C VAL A 175 20.00 14.53 10.15
N PRO A 176 20.92 15.39 10.65
CA PRO A 176 20.79 15.95 11.98
C PRO A 176 19.66 16.97 12.05
N ASN A 177 19.01 17.05 13.21
CA ASN A 177 18.02 18.10 13.53
C ASN A 177 16.83 18.22 12.56
N LEU A 178 16.45 17.12 11.92
CA LEU A 178 15.22 17.06 11.14
C LEU A 178 14.05 16.91 12.13
N ASP A 179 13.11 17.85 12.13
CA ASP A 179 11.96 17.81 13.03
C ASP A 179 11.05 16.60 12.74
N GLU A 180 10.30 16.16 13.74
CA GLU A 180 9.53 14.93 13.72
C GLU A 180 8.47 14.96 12.63
N LYS A 181 7.80 16.10 12.45
CA LYS A 181 6.74 16.25 11.45
C LYS A 181 7.31 16.21 10.04
N THR A 182 8.38 16.94 9.79
CA THR A 182 9.06 16.96 8.48
C THR A 182 9.60 15.57 8.13
N THR A 183 10.21 14.86 9.10
CA THR A 183 10.65 13.47 8.91
C THR A 183 9.49 12.57 8.52
N TRP A 184 8.35 12.71 9.19
CA TRP A 184 7.13 11.96 8.88
C TRP A 184 6.57 12.31 7.51
N ASP A 185 6.51 13.58 7.16
CA ASP A 185 5.98 14.06 5.88
C ASP A 185 6.84 13.58 4.72
N TYR A 186 8.17 13.65 4.84
CA TYR A 186 9.09 13.12 3.83
C TYR A 186 8.97 11.61 3.67
N TYR A 187 8.86 10.86 4.76
CA TYR A 187 8.64 9.43 4.68
C TYR A 187 7.32 9.08 3.96
N ASN A 188 6.28 9.87 4.16
CA ASN A 188 4.98 9.63 3.52
C ASN A 188 5.01 9.85 1.99
N LEU A 189 6.04 10.53 1.43
CA LEU A 189 6.20 10.61 -0.03
C LEU A 189 6.36 9.22 -0.67
N ILE A 190 6.87 8.21 0.07
CA ILE A 190 6.90 6.82 -0.42
C ILE A 190 5.50 6.32 -0.78
N ARG A 191 4.48 6.70 -0.01
CA ARG A 191 3.08 6.30 -0.30
C ARG A 191 2.58 6.86 -1.64
N GLU A 192 3.05 8.04 -2.01
CA GLU A 192 2.74 8.63 -3.32
C GLU A 192 3.38 7.81 -4.44
N ILE A 193 4.63 7.37 -4.26
CA ILE A 193 5.34 6.49 -5.19
C ILE A 193 4.65 5.14 -5.29
N GLU A 194 4.26 4.53 -4.18
CA GLU A 194 3.50 3.27 -4.16
C GLU A 194 2.14 3.42 -4.85
N CYS A 195 1.44 4.53 -4.60
CA CYS A 195 0.18 4.84 -5.26
C CYS A 195 0.37 4.98 -6.78
N SER A 196 1.43 5.67 -7.20
CA SER A 196 1.82 5.84 -8.60
C SER A 196 2.12 4.50 -9.27
N ASN A 197 2.93 3.67 -8.61
CA ASN A 197 3.25 2.32 -9.10
C ASN A 197 2.01 1.42 -9.20
N ARG A 198 1.10 1.50 -8.23
CA ARG A 198 -0.16 0.76 -8.27
C ARG A 198 -1.03 1.23 -9.44
N GLN A 199 -1.14 2.55 -9.62
CA GLN A 199 -1.90 3.14 -10.71
C GLN A 199 -1.38 2.69 -12.08
N LEU A 200 -0.08 2.72 -12.30
CA LEU A 200 0.54 2.22 -13.52
C LEU A 200 0.27 0.73 -13.74
N LYS A 201 0.48 -0.09 -12.72
CA LYS A 201 0.38 -1.56 -12.83
C LYS A 201 -1.05 -2.06 -12.94
N THR A 202 -1.98 -1.45 -12.21
CA THR A 202 -3.34 -1.97 -12.02
C THR A 202 -4.36 -1.13 -12.77
N ASP A 203 -4.39 0.19 -12.55
CA ASP A 203 -5.45 1.04 -13.09
C ASP A 203 -5.25 1.32 -14.58
N LEU A 204 -4.00 1.38 -15.04
CA LEU A 204 -3.62 1.61 -16.44
C LEU A 204 -3.20 0.33 -17.17
N ASN A 205 -3.27 -0.83 -16.52
CA ASN A 205 -2.96 -2.14 -17.10
C ASN A 205 -1.57 -2.20 -17.80
N LEU A 206 -0.57 -1.50 -17.24
CA LEU A 206 0.78 -1.53 -17.79
C LEU A 206 1.40 -2.94 -17.76
N ARG A 207 0.89 -3.83 -16.92
CA ARG A 207 1.32 -5.23 -16.79
C ARG A 207 0.15 -6.19 -16.92
N PRO A 208 0.38 -7.39 -17.49
CA PRO A 208 1.63 -7.91 -18.05
C PRO A 208 1.95 -7.36 -19.45
N ILE A 209 3.25 -7.29 -19.81
CA ILE A 209 3.72 -6.90 -21.13
C ILE A 209 3.94 -8.19 -21.92
N TYR A 210 3.21 -8.37 -23.03
CA TYR A 210 3.27 -9.56 -23.88
C TYR A 210 4.11 -9.36 -25.16
N HIS A 211 4.71 -8.18 -25.32
CA HIS A 211 5.52 -7.90 -26.49
C HIS A 211 6.86 -8.66 -26.44
N ARG A 212 7.26 -9.21 -27.60
CA ARG A 212 8.54 -9.94 -27.74
C ARG A 212 9.66 -9.09 -28.32
N ARG A 213 9.34 -7.93 -28.91
CA ARG A 213 10.30 -7.00 -29.49
C ARG A 213 10.47 -5.82 -28.56
N ASP A 214 11.71 -5.38 -28.37
CA ASP A 214 12.04 -4.28 -27.43
C ASP A 214 11.35 -2.99 -27.82
N GLU A 215 11.37 -2.63 -29.12
CA GLU A 215 10.72 -1.41 -29.63
C GLU A 215 9.20 -1.36 -29.30
N ARG A 216 8.52 -2.52 -29.33
CA ARG A 216 7.10 -2.61 -28.96
C ARG A 216 6.90 -2.52 -27.46
N SER A 217 7.83 -3.06 -26.68
CA SER A 217 7.84 -2.94 -25.23
C SER A 217 8.07 -1.51 -24.81
N ASP A 218 9.00 -0.82 -25.45
CA ASP A 218 9.28 0.60 -25.22
C ASP A 218 8.09 1.48 -25.59
N GLY A 219 7.45 1.24 -26.73
CA GLY A 219 6.23 1.93 -27.13
C GLY A 219 5.09 1.73 -26.11
N HIS A 220 4.93 0.50 -25.61
CA HIS A 220 3.94 0.18 -24.57
C HIS A 220 4.23 0.91 -23.24
N LEU A 221 5.50 0.91 -22.82
CA LEU A 221 5.93 1.62 -21.61
C LEU A 221 5.74 3.13 -21.75
N PHE A 222 6.09 3.71 -22.91
CA PHE A 222 5.89 5.13 -23.20
C PHE A 222 4.42 5.53 -23.15
N LEU A 223 3.54 4.75 -23.76
CA LEU A 223 2.09 4.98 -23.70
C LEU A 223 1.55 4.87 -22.27
N GLY A 224 2.06 3.92 -21.48
CA GLY A 224 1.74 3.79 -20.07
C GLY A 224 2.13 5.02 -19.25
N LEU A 225 3.35 5.54 -19.46
CA LEU A 225 3.82 6.77 -18.80
C LEU A 225 3.02 8.00 -19.24
N LEU A 226 2.69 8.12 -20.53
CA LEU A 226 1.85 9.20 -21.02
C LEU A 226 0.45 9.15 -20.42
N SER A 227 -0.14 7.97 -20.36
CA SER A 227 -1.46 7.75 -19.71
C SER A 227 -1.41 8.13 -18.23
N TYR A 228 -0.37 7.71 -17.52
CA TYR A 228 -0.14 8.08 -16.12
C TYR A 228 -0.05 9.59 -15.93
N TRP A 229 0.69 10.27 -16.79
CA TRP A 229 0.80 11.72 -16.74
C TRP A 229 -0.53 12.42 -16.95
N ILE A 230 -1.31 12.03 -17.96
CA ILE A 230 -2.65 12.56 -18.24
C ILE A 230 -3.56 12.38 -17.02
N VAL A 231 -3.58 11.18 -16.44
CA VAL A 231 -4.42 10.88 -15.26
C VAL A 231 -4.04 11.77 -14.08
N ASN A 232 -2.75 11.99 -13.86
CA ASN A 232 -2.30 12.83 -12.74
C ASN A 232 -2.63 14.33 -13.00
N VAL A 233 -2.54 14.81 -14.24
CA VAL A 233 -2.98 16.17 -14.58
C VAL A 233 -4.47 16.35 -14.30
N ILE A 234 -5.30 15.39 -14.71
CA ILE A 234 -6.74 15.40 -14.45
C ILE A 234 -7.02 15.45 -12.94
N ARG A 235 -6.42 14.54 -12.17
CA ARG A 235 -6.60 14.46 -10.71
C ARG A 235 -6.11 15.72 -9.99
N HIS A 236 -4.98 16.28 -10.43
CA HIS A 236 -4.44 17.51 -9.87
C HIS A 236 -5.38 18.70 -10.10
N GLN A 237 -5.95 18.80 -11.29
CA GLN A 237 -6.93 19.83 -11.62
C GLN A 237 -8.18 19.72 -10.74
N MET A 238 -8.70 18.50 -10.57
CA MET A 238 -9.85 18.24 -9.69
C MET A 238 -9.54 18.56 -8.23
N LYS A 239 -8.33 18.19 -7.76
CA LYS A 239 -7.88 18.52 -6.40
C LYS A 239 -7.85 20.03 -6.16
N LYS A 240 -7.29 20.81 -7.08
CA LYS A 240 -7.27 22.28 -7.00
C LYS A 240 -8.67 22.89 -6.91
N VAL A 241 -9.62 22.36 -7.68
CA VAL A 241 -11.01 22.84 -7.64
C VAL A 241 -11.66 22.49 -6.30
N ASN A 242 -11.45 21.28 -5.79
CA ASN A 242 -11.98 20.85 -4.50
C ASN A 242 -11.39 21.66 -3.33
N GLU A 243 -10.11 21.99 -3.37
CA GLU A 243 -9.47 22.88 -2.39
C GLU A 243 -10.13 24.27 -2.39
N LYS A 244 -10.39 24.84 -3.57
CA LYS A 244 -11.11 26.11 -3.69
C LYS A 244 -12.55 26.03 -3.17
N ARG A 245 -13.26 24.93 -3.46
CA ARG A 245 -14.62 24.67 -2.93
C ARG A 245 -14.61 24.59 -1.41
N LYS A 246 -13.64 23.88 -0.84
CA LYS A 246 -13.47 23.77 0.61
C LYS A 246 -13.20 25.11 1.28
N MET A 247 -12.39 25.97 0.66
CA MET A 247 -12.09 27.32 1.17
C MET A 247 -13.31 28.26 1.10
N ALA A 248 -14.18 28.05 0.12
CA ALA A 248 -15.38 28.86 -0.09
C ALA A 248 -16.61 28.38 0.71
N ASP A 249 -16.56 27.16 1.26
CA ASP A 249 -17.67 26.59 2.01
C ASP A 249 -17.69 27.14 3.45
N PRO A 250 -18.80 27.71 3.90
CA PRO A 250 -18.95 28.19 5.27
C PRO A 250 -18.94 27.05 6.31
N ASN A 251 -19.16 25.80 5.88
CA ASN A 251 -19.12 24.64 6.76
C ASN A 251 -17.68 24.09 6.86
N PRO A 252 -16.97 24.27 8.00
CA PRO A 252 -15.59 23.82 8.16
C PRO A 252 -15.45 22.28 8.14
N LYS A 253 -16.57 21.53 8.27
CA LYS A 253 -16.60 20.07 8.21
C LYS A 253 -16.93 19.53 6.82
N ALA A 254 -17.16 20.40 5.84
CA ALA A 254 -17.43 19.97 4.48
C ALA A 254 -16.21 19.28 3.86
N GLU A 255 -16.40 18.08 3.33
CA GLU A 255 -15.38 17.29 2.69
C GLU A 255 -15.59 17.25 1.18
N TYR A 256 -14.55 17.58 0.45
CA TYR A 256 -14.51 17.54 -1.01
C TYR A 256 -13.41 16.55 -1.46
N PRO A 257 -13.61 15.22 -1.31
CA PRO A 257 -12.61 14.23 -1.66
C PRO A 257 -12.42 14.19 -3.18
N THR A 258 -11.16 14.14 -3.61
CA THR A 258 -10.84 13.87 -5.02
C THR A 258 -11.03 12.39 -5.30
N PRO A 259 -11.91 11.98 -6.23
CA PRO A 259 -12.20 10.59 -6.49
C PRO A 259 -10.95 9.86 -7.04
N TYR A 260 -10.88 8.55 -6.78
CA TYR A 260 -9.85 7.69 -7.38
C TYR A 260 -10.08 7.55 -8.89
N TRP A 261 -9.01 7.26 -9.63
CA TRP A 261 -9.10 7.11 -11.09
C TRP A 261 -10.15 6.09 -11.54
N THR A 262 -10.18 4.94 -10.90
CA THR A 262 -11.18 3.89 -11.15
C THR A 262 -12.62 4.36 -10.96
N GLU A 263 -12.86 5.23 -9.99
CA GLU A 263 -14.19 5.83 -9.77
C GLU A 263 -14.52 6.85 -10.86
N ILE A 264 -13.57 7.69 -11.24
CA ILE A 264 -13.73 8.62 -12.36
C ILE A 264 -14.10 7.85 -13.62
N VAL A 265 -13.35 6.79 -13.95
CA VAL A 265 -13.64 5.96 -15.13
C VAL A 265 -15.04 5.34 -15.04
N ARG A 266 -15.42 4.81 -13.87
CA ARG A 266 -16.76 4.22 -13.66
C ARG A 266 -17.88 5.25 -13.86
N ILE A 267 -17.74 6.45 -13.35
CA ILE A 267 -18.72 7.53 -13.54
C ILE A 267 -18.76 7.97 -15.00
N MET A 268 -17.61 8.17 -15.62
CA MET A 268 -17.53 8.66 -17.00
C MET A 268 -17.89 7.59 -18.04
N SER A 269 -17.83 6.29 -17.69
CA SER A 269 -18.29 5.20 -18.58
C SER A 269 -19.78 5.22 -18.84
N THR A 270 -20.57 5.98 -18.06
CA THR A 270 -22.00 6.26 -18.33
C THR A 270 -22.18 7.20 -19.51
N GLN A 271 -21.13 7.94 -19.89
CA GLN A 271 -21.16 8.89 -20.98
C GLN A 271 -20.88 8.17 -22.30
N LYS A 272 -21.90 8.09 -23.14
CA LYS A 272 -21.84 7.36 -24.42
C LYS A 272 -22.29 8.26 -25.55
N ALA A 273 -21.71 8.06 -26.71
CA ALA A 273 -22.19 8.62 -27.96
C ALA A 273 -22.63 7.48 -28.87
N VAL A 274 -23.83 7.56 -29.40
CA VAL A 274 -24.38 6.63 -30.38
C VAL A 274 -24.46 7.35 -31.72
N THR A 275 -23.89 6.73 -32.75
CA THR A 275 -24.04 7.20 -34.13
C THR A 275 -25.06 6.32 -34.82
N SER A 276 -26.13 6.93 -35.31
CA SER A 276 -27.18 6.24 -36.07
C SER A 276 -27.14 6.70 -37.52
N GLU A 277 -27.25 5.79 -38.45
CA GLU A 277 -27.45 6.07 -39.87
C GLU A 277 -28.94 6.00 -40.19
N ALA A 278 -29.42 7.00 -40.89
CA ALA A 278 -30.82 7.05 -41.36
C ALA A 278 -30.83 7.63 -42.78
N THR A 279 -31.87 7.26 -43.54
CA THR A 279 -32.11 7.87 -44.87
C THR A 279 -33.15 8.96 -44.69
N ASN A 280 -32.87 10.16 -45.16
CA ASN A 280 -33.82 11.27 -45.10
C ASN A 280 -34.92 11.11 -46.17
N THR A 281 -35.89 11.99 -46.17
CA THR A 281 -37.01 11.96 -47.15
C THR A 281 -36.57 12.23 -48.60
N LEU A 282 -35.34 12.70 -48.80
CA LEU A 282 -34.72 12.91 -50.11
C LEU A 282 -33.87 11.71 -50.59
N GLY A 283 -33.84 10.62 -49.83
CA GLY A 283 -33.04 9.42 -50.15
C GLY A 283 -31.57 9.55 -49.75
N GLU A 284 -31.14 10.63 -49.09
CA GLU A 284 -29.75 10.82 -48.68
C GLU A 284 -29.45 10.09 -47.36
N LYS A 285 -28.28 9.48 -47.23
CA LYS A 285 -27.80 8.90 -45.97
C LYS A 285 -27.32 10.02 -45.01
N VAL A 286 -27.92 10.02 -43.85
CA VAL A 286 -27.61 10.98 -42.78
C VAL A 286 -27.09 10.26 -41.56
N GLU A 287 -25.90 10.59 -41.10
CA GLU A 287 -25.39 10.17 -39.81
C GLU A 287 -25.77 11.16 -38.72
N MET A 288 -26.36 10.66 -37.64
CA MET A 288 -26.74 11.44 -36.48
C MET A 288 -26.04 10.89 -35.25
N ARG A 289 -25.26 11.75 -34.56
CA ARG A 289 -24.64 11.38 -33.29
C ARG A 289 -25.40 11.98 -32.12
N ILE A 290 -25.83 11.11 -31.21
CA ILE A 290 -26.54 11.48 -29.99
C ILE A 290 -25.67 11.10 -28.78
N CYS A 291 -25.50 12.03 -27.84
CA CYS A 291 -24.78 11.77 -26.59
C CYS A 291 -25.76 11.50 -25.45
N SER A 292 -25.36 10.65 -24.52
CA SER A 292 -26.12 10.44 -23.29
C SER A 292 -26.17 11.72 -22.45
N THR A 293 -27.26 11.91 -21.71
CA THR A 293 -27.37 12.99 -20.73
C THR A 293 -26.46 12.68 -19.54
N PRO A 294 -25.58 13.59 -19.09
CA PRO A 294 -24.72 13.35 -17.96
C PRO A 294 -25.48 13.14 -16.66
N THR A 295 -25.06 12.18 -15.86
CA THR A 295 -25.49 12.07 -14.46
C THR A 295 -24.94 13.25 -13.67
N THR A 296 -25.53 13.55 -12.49
CA THR A 296 -25.07 14.65 -11.62
C THR A 296 -23.56 14.55 -11.33
N LYS A 297 -23.05 13.33 -11.03
CA LYS A 297 -21.63 13.11 -10.79
C LYS A 297 -20.77 13.32 -12.04
N ALA A 298 -21.24 12.92 -13.20
CA ALA A 298 -20.51 13.13 -14.45
C ALA A 298 -20.51 14.64 -14.84
N ALA A 299 -21.62 15.34 -14.63
CA ALA A 299 -21.71 16.78 -14.85
C ALA A 299 -20.74 17.56 -13.93
N ASP A 300 -20.59 17.13 -12.66
CA ASP A 300 -19.64 17.72 -11.73
C ASP A 300 -18.19 17.50 -12.19
N ILE A 301 -17.83 16.30 -12.65
CA ILE A 301 -16.49 16.03 -13.23
C ILE A 301 -16.23 16.92 -14.44
N TYR A 302 -17.18 17.07 -15.36
CA TYR A 302 -17.04 17.99 -16.49
C TYR A 302 -16.80 19.44 -16.04
N SER A 303 -17.55 19.89 -15.02
CA SER A 303 -17.39 21.22 -14.43
C SER A 303 -15.99 21.41 -13.81
N MET A 304 -15.53 20.45 -13.01
CA MET A 304 -14.19 20.51 -12.39
C MET A 304 -13.07 20.60 -13.42
N LEU A 305 -13.25 19.97 -14.57
CA LEU A 305 -12.26 19.95 -15.64
C LEU A 305 -12.47 21.09 -16.68
N ASN A 306 -13.46 21.93 -16.46
CA ASN A 306 -13.84 23.01 -17.37
C ASN A 306 -14.22 22.52 -18.78
N TYR A 307 -14.86 21.35 -18.85
CA TYR A 307 -15.40 20.82 -20.10
C TYR A 307 -16.93 21.00 -20.16
N LYS A 308 -17.44 21.16 -21.38
CA LYS A 308 -18.88 21.13 -21.61
C LYS A 308 -19.41 19.71 -21.38
N PRO A 309 -20.60 19.56 -20.77
CA PRO A 309 -21.18 18.24 -20.48
C PRO A 309 -21.65 17.45 -21.73
N MET A 310 -21.30 17.90 -22.89
CA MET A 310 -21.52 17.26 -24.19
C MET A 310 -20.20 17.28 -24.99
N PRO A 311 -19.26 16.38 -24.71
CA PRO A 311 -17.93 16.39 -25.30
C PRO A 311 -17.94 16.05 -26.80
N PHE A 312 -18.98 15.38 -27.27
CA PHE A 312 -19.15 15.04 -28.68
C PHE A 312 -20.15 15.99 -29.32
N ARG A 313 -19.68 16.80 -30.28
CA ARG A 313 -20.59 17.66 -31.06
C ARG A 313 -21.59 16.79 -31.80
N LYS A 314 -22.87 17.23 -31.87
CA LYS A 314 -23.82 16.68 -32.84
C LYS A 314 -23.26 16.98 -34.23
N ILE A 315 -22.84 15.95 -34.94
CA ILE A 315 -22.37 16.09 -36.31
C ILE A 315 -23.46 15.49 -37.19
N LYS A 316 -24.05 16.34 -38.04
CA LYS A 316 -24.88 15.90 -39.13
C LYS A 316 -24.01 15.87 -40.36
N ILE A 317 -23.66 14.69 -40.83
CA ILE A 317 -22.89 14.49 -42.05
C ILE A 317 -23.87 14.01 -43.10
N CYS A 318 -24.16 14.88 -44.09
CA CYS A 318 -24.82 14.44 -45.31
C CYS A 318 -23.69 13.91 -46.20
N ARG A 319 -23.66 12.65 -46.49
CA ARG A 319 -22.82 12.06 -47.54
C ARG A 319 -23.61 12.14 -48.83
N THR A 320 -23.34 13.12 -49.68
CA THR A 320 -23.70 13.07 -51.09
C THR A 320 -22.92 11.95 -51.75
N GLN A 321 -23.60 11.05 -52.44
CA GLN A 321 -22.97 10.02 -53.26
C GLN A 321 -22.22 10.66 -54.42
#